data_4958ac2879d0896ef79b75e707475b6a
#
_entry.id   4958ac2879d0896ef79b75e707475b6a
#
_cell.length_a   1.000
_cell.length_b   1.000
_cell.length_c   1.000
_cell.angle_alpha   90.00
_cell.angle_beta   90.00
_cell.angle_gamma   90.00
#
_symmetry.space_group_name_H-M   'P 1'
#
loop_
_entity.id
_entity.type
_entity.pdbx_description
1 polymer ?
#
loop_
_entity_poly.entity_id
_entity_poly.type
_entity_poly.pdbx_seq_one_letter_code
_entity_poly.pdbx_strand_id
1 'polypeptide(L)'
;MGRSKEFDTTLVLHKAMEIFGHYGYEGTSLQNLLDGLGIARQSLYDTYGTKKDLFILAVKHYVNEKSATTVSILERPGSVKEAVAAIFNEIVNVLKDEQRRNECFILHSAVDQVPHNPEIAQLFRQDSERLEGAFYAALVRARQQGELSDRQQDLRALARYLYHARYALTQAAKLSPNPALLDDIAAVTLSALDA
;
A
#
# COMPACT_ATOMS: atom_id res chain seq x y z
N MET A 1 18.77 20.95 -30.78
CA MET A 1 18.93 19.77 -29.93
C MET A 1 18.41 20.12 -28.54
N GLY A 2 17.15 19.76 -28.25
CA GLY A 2 16.53 19.96 -26.92
C GLY A 2 17.14 18.99 -25.94
N ARG A 3 17.72 19.47 -24.86
CA ARG A 3 18.25 18.71 -23.74
C ARG A 3 17.03 18.05 -23.06
N SER A 4 16.84 16.74 -23.28
CA SER A 4 15.90 15.94 -22.50
C SER A 4 16.26 16.16 -21.03
N LYS A 5 15.40 16.85 -20.26
CA LYS A 5 15.50 16.83 -18.80
C LYS A 5 15.25 15.38 -18.39
N GLU A 6 16.29 14.73 -17.94
CA GLU A 6 16.22 13.41 -17.31
C GLU A 6 15.39 13.60 -16.01
N PHE A 7 14.09 13.33 -16.09
CA PHE A 7 13.22 13.34 -14.92
C PHE A 7 13.52 12.07 -14.14
N ASP A 8 13.71 12.21 -12.83
CA ASP A 8 13.67 11.05 -11.94
C ASP A 8 12.26 10.45 -11.98
N THR A 9 12.12 9.36 -12.72
CA THR A 9 10.83 8.69 -12.94
C THR A 9 10.19 8.23 -11.63
N THR A 10 11.00 7.84 -10.65
CA THR A 10 10.54 7.45 -9.31
C THR A 10 9.92 8.64 -8.58
N LEU A 11 10.59 9.79 -8.58
CA LEU A 11 10.06 11.01 -7.97
C LEU A 11 8.74 11.45 -8.60
N VAL A 12 8.62 11.33 -9.93
CA VAL A 12 7.36 11.66 -10.64
C VAL A 12 6.24 10.71 -10.22
N LEU A 13 6.50 9.41 -10.07
CA LEU A 13 5.49 8.45 -9.61
C LEU A 13 5.06 8.72 -8.17
N HIS A 14 5.97 9.06 -7.24
CA HIS A 14 5.62 9.47 -5.87
C HIS A 14 4.71 10.70 -5.86
N LYS A 15 5.05 11.75 -6.60
CA LYS A 15 4.19 12.92 -6.73
C LYS A 15 2.84 12.60 -7.36
N ALA A 16 2.80 11.70 -8.34
CA ALA A 16 1.54 11.25 -8.93
C ALA A 16 0.67 10.51 -7.90
N MET A 17 1.28 9.67 -7.05
CA MET A 17 0.56 8.98 -5.95
C MET A 17 -0.07 9.99 -4.98
N GLU A 18 0.67 11.02 -4.56
CA GLU A 18 0.16 12.08 -3.69
C GLU A 18 -1.04 12.81 -4.33
N ILE A 19 -0.93 13.19 -5.61
CA ILE A 19 -1.98 13.91 -6.35
C ILE A 19 -3.23 13.03 -6.48
N PHE A 20 -3.09 11.79 -6.93
CA PHE A 20 -4.21 10.86 -7.06
C PHE A 20 -4.81 10.47 -5.71
N GLY A 21 -4.00 10.36 -4.66
CA GLY A 21 -4.47 10.10 -3.30
C GLY A 21 -5.28 11.25 -2.73
N HIS A 22 -4.88 12.51 -3.04
CA HIS A 22 -5.57 13.70 -2.58
C HIS A 22 -6.91 13.93 -3.30
N TYR A 23 -6.90 13.94 -4.64
CA TYR A 23 -8.08 14.28 -5.45
C TYR A 23 -8.92 13.08 -5.87
N GLY A 24 -8.41 11.85 -5.73
CA GLY A 24 -8.97 10.65 -6.35
C GLY A 24 -8.68 10.59 -7.84
N TYR A 25 -8.91 9.41 -8.47
CA TYR A 25 -8.69 9.25 -9.91
C TYR A 25 -9.59 10.17 -10.74
N GLU A 26 -10.91 10.17 -10.48
CA GLU A 26 -11.86 10.96 -11.25
C GLU A 26 -11.68 12.47 -11.01
N GLY A 27 -11.44 12.89 -9.75
CA GLY A 27 -11.25 14.29 -9.37
C GLY A 27 -9.92 14.90 -9.84
N THR A 28 -8.95 14.08 -10.24
CA THR A 28 -7.65 14.56 -10.72
C THR A 28 -7.78 15.06 -12.17
N SER A 29 -7.62 16.36 -12.39
CA SER A 29 -7.54 16.94 -13.74
C SER A 29 -6.13 16.79 -14.33
N LEU A 30 -6.01 16.90 -15.65
CA LEU A 30 -4.69 16.97 -16.30
C LEU A 30 -3.88 18.18 -15.79
N GLN A 31 -4.53 19.30 -15.51
CA GLN A 31 -3.87 20.51 -14.98
C GLN A 31 -3.28 20.23 -13.59
N ASN A 32 -4.02 19.57 -12.68
CA ASN A 32 -3.49 19.18 -11.38
C ASN A 32 -2.21 18.34 -11.51
N LEU A 33 -2.18 17.40 -12.48
CA LEU A 33 -0.99 16.59 -12.74
C LEU A 33 0.17 17.44 -13.25
N LEU A 34 -0.04 18.29 -14.26
CA LEU A 34 1.03 19.12 -14.83
C LEU A 34 1.63 20.06 -13.80
N ASP A 35 0.79 20.73 -13.00
CA ASP A 35 1.21 21.67 -11.97
C ASP A 35 1.96 20.95 -10.83
N GLY A 36 1.40 19.86 -10.34
CA GLY A 36 1.99 19.11 -9.22
C GLY A 36 3.26 18.34 -9.59
N LEU A 37 3.33 17.79 -10.81
CA LEU A 37 4.52 17.10 -11.30
C LEU A 37 5.62 18.06 -11.77
N GLY A 38 5.26 19.30 -12.14
CA GLY A 38 6.20 20.29 -12.68
C GLY A 38 6.76 19.90 -14.05
N ILE A 39 5.98 19.18 -14.87
CA ILE A 39 6.37 18.72 -16.21
C ILE A 39 5.47 19.31 -17.29
N ALA A 40 6.02 19.47 -18.50
CA ALA A 40 5.22 19.91 -19.64
C ALA A 40 4.25 18.81 -20.11
N ARG A 41 3.11 19.22 -20.68
CA ARG A 41 2.08 18.31 -21.21
C ARG A 41 2.68 17.29 -22.19
N GLN A 42 3.52 17.73 -23.12
CA GLN A 42 4.16 16.85 -24.09
C GLN A 42 5.04 15.80 -23.41
N SER A 43 5.83 16.21 -22.39
CA SER A 43 6.69 15.29 -21.64
C SER A 43 5.89 14.24 -20.87
N LEU A 44 4.70 14.62 -20.35
CA LEU A 44 3.81 13.67 -19.68
C LEU A 44 3.34 12.58 -20.66
N TYR A 45 2.82 13.00 -21.83
CA TYR A 45 2.32 12.05 -22.83
C TYR A 45 3.42 11.18 -23.41
N ASP A 46 4.59 11.75 -23.70
CA ASP A 46 5.71 11.02 -24.29
C ASP A 46 6.30 9.98 -23.33
N THR A 47 6.26 10.23 -22.01
CA THR A 47 6.90 9.36 -21.02
C THR A 47 5.92 8.40 -20.35
N TYR A 48 4.73 8.88 -20.01
CA TYR A 48 3.77 8.15 -19.17
C TYR A 48 2.46 7.83 -19.88
N GLY A 49 2.22 8.38 -21.08
CA GLY A 49 0.96 8.21 -21.78
C GLY A 49 -0.15 9.10 -21.25
N THR A 50 -1.35 8.55 -21.16
CA THR A 50 -2.55 9.24 -20.69
C THR A 50 -2.57 9.36 -19.15
N LYS A 51 -3.54 10.14 -18.61
CA LYS A 51 -3.83 10.17 -17.16
C LYS A 51 -4.05 8.76 -16.61
N LYS A 52 -4.75 7.90 -17.38
CA LYS A 52 -5.02 6.51 -17.01
C LYS A 52 -3.72 5.70 -16.91
N ASP A 53 -2.85 5.82 -17.89
CA ASP A 53 -1.58 5.08 -17.92
C ASP A 53 -0.69 5.51 -16.76
N LEU A 54 -0.56 6.82 -16.49
CA LEU A 54 0.17 7.34 -15.35
C LEU A 54 -0.42 6.85 -14.02
N PHE A 55 -1.75 6.82 -13.89
CA PHE A 55 -2.41 6.29 -12.69
C PHE A 55 -2.07 4.81 -12.46
N ILE A 56 -2.17 3.98 -13.49
CA ILE A 56 -1.83 2.55 -13.39
C ILE A 56 -0.36 2.38 -13.01
N LEU A 57 0.55 3.15 -13.59
CA LEU A 57 1.97 3.12 -13.25
C LEU A 57 2.22 3.51 -11.79
N ALA A 58 1.56 4.56 -11.30
CA ALA A 58 1.66 5.02 -9.92
C ALA A 58 1.13 3.95 -8.94
N VAL A 59 -0.05 3.35 -9.23
CA VAL A 59 -0.61 2.25 -8.41
C VAL A 59 0.32 1.05 -8.39
N LYS A 60 0.86 0.64 -9.54
CA LYS A 60 1.83 -0.47 -9.62
C LYS A 60 3.09 -0.20 -8.80
N HIS A 61 3.61 1.02 -8.91
CA HIS A 61 4.81 1.41 -8.17
C HIS A 61 4.56 1.33 -6.66
N TYR A 62 3.46 1.92 -6.18
CA TYR A 62 3.06 1.88 -4.79
C TYR A 62 2.91 0.46 -4.26
N VAL A 63 2.09 -0.36 -4.93
CA VAL A 63 1.80 -1.73 -4.51
C VAL A 63 3.09 -2.55 -4.47
N ASN A 64 3.92 -2.49 -5.51
CA ASN A 64 5.17 -3.26 -5.57
C ASN A 64 6.17 -2.85 -4.48
N GLU A 65 6.34 -1.55 -4.24
CA GLU A 65 7.25 -1.03 -3.20
C GLU A 65 6.80 -1.46 -1.81
N LYS A 66 5.52 -1.24 -1.47
CA LYS A 66 4.99 -1.57 -0.14
C LYS A 66 4.97 -3.08 0.10
N SER A 67 4.66 -3.87 -0.92
CA SER A 67 4.69 -5.33 -0.82
C SER A 67 6.10 -5.87 -0.68
N ALA A 68 7.06 -5.34 -1.43
CA ALA A 68 8.47 -5.74 -1.29
C ALA A 68 9.00 -5.45 0.12
N THR A 69 8.70 -4.26 0.66
CA THR A 69 9.07 -3.88 2.03
C THR A 69 8.43 -4.82 3.05
N THR A 70 7.13 -5.11 2.92
CA THR A 70 6.40 -6.01 3.83
C THR A 70 7.01 -7.42 3.81
N VAL A 71 7.26 -7.97 2.63
CA VAL A 71 7.90 -9.29 2.47
C VAL A 71 9.28 -9.29 3.11
N SER A 72 10.10 -8.29 2.83
CA SER A 72 11.44 -8.16 3.41
C SER A 72 11.42 -8.14 4.94
N ILE A 73 10.45 -7.48 5.56
CA ILE A 73 10.30 -7.46 7.02
C ILE A 73 9.90 -8.86 7.54
N LEU A 74 8.93 -9.50 6.89
CA LEU A 74 8.45 -10.83 7.28
C LEU A 74 9.50 -11.93 7.14
N GLU A 75 10.44 -11.81 6.20
CA GLU A 75 11.50 -12.77 5.96
C GLU A 75 12.71 -12.62 6.90
N ARG A 76 12.79 -11.54 7.67
CA ARG A 76 13.91 -11.33 8.61
C ARG A 76 13.95 -12.43 9.67
N PRO A 77 15.16 -12.84 10.11
CA PRO A 77 15.31 -13.67 11.29
C PRO A 77 14.79 -12.96 12.54
N GLY A 78 14.32 -13.74 13.52
CA GLY A 78 13.83 -13.21 14.80
C GLY A 78 12.33 -13.41 15.00
N SER A 79 11.74 -12.64 15.91
CA SER A 79 10.34 -12.74 16.26
C SER A 79 9.42 -12.31 15.11
N VAL A 80 8.50 -13.19 14.73
CA VAL A 80 7.48 -12.90 13.74
C VAL A 80 6.44 -11.92 14.29
N LYS A 81 6.11 -12.02 15.58
CA LYS A 81 5.22 -11.04 16.23
C LYS A 81 5.77 -9.62 16.15
N GLU A 82 7.07 -9.47 16.43
CA GLU A 82 7.75 -8.16 16.30
C GLU A 82 7.76 -7.67 14.83
N ALA A 83 8.00 -8.58 13.87
CA ALA A 83 7.97 -8.23 12.45
C ALA A 83 6.58 -7.74 12.01
N VAL A 84 5.50 -8.43 12.41
CA VAL A 84 4.12 -8.01 12.12
C VAL A 84 3.81 -6.69 12.82
N ALA A 85 4.20 -6.53 14.09
CA ALA A 85 4.01 -5.27 14.81
C ALA A 85 4.73 -4.10 14.12
N ALA A 86 5.96 -4.30 13.64
CA ALA A 86 6.70 -3.27 12.90
C ALA A 86 5.98 -2.84 11.62
N ILE A 87 5.38 -3.79 10.87
CA ILE A 87 4.60 -3.49 9.67
C ILE A 87 3.39 -2.61 10.00
N PHE A 88 2.58 -3.01 11.00
CA PHE A 88 1.37 -2.27 11.36
C PHE A 88 1.67 -0.92 11.98
N ASN A 89 2.71 -0.81 12.82
CA ASN A 89 3.15 0.46 13.40
C ASN A 89 3.65 1.43 12.32
N GLU A 90 4.40 0.96 11.31
CA GLU A 90 4.81 1.82 10.20
C GLU A 90 3.61 2.32 9.40
N ILE A 91 2.63 1.46 9.10
CA ILE A 91 1.39 1.88 8.42
C ILE A 91 0.68 2.97 9.23
N VAL A 92 0.50 2.77 10.55
CA VAL A 92 -0.12 3.76 11.44
C VAL A 92 0.65 5.07 11.43
N ASN A 93 1.99 5.02 11.53
CA ASN A 93 2.83 6.22 11.51
C ASN A 93 2.70 7.01 10.21
N VAL A 94 2.70 6.31 9.06
CA VAL A 94 2.50 6.95 7.76
C VAL A 94 1.10 7.57 7.64
N LEU A 95 0.06 6.88 8.12
CA LEU A 95 -1.31 7.37 8.03
C LEU A 95 -1.61 8.55 8.97
N LYS A 96 -0.87 8.69 10.07
CA LYS A 96 -0.94 9.85 10.98
C LYS A 96 -0.21 11.08 10.43
N ASP A 97 0.73 10.89 9.52
CA ASP A 97 1.49 11.97 8.89
C ASP A 97 0.67 12.55 7.72
N GLU A 98 0.27 13.82 7.84
CA GLU A 98 -0.56 14.50 6.83
C GLU A 98 0.09 14.64 5.47
N GLN A 99 1.41 14.67 5.40
CA GLN A 99 2.15 14.76 4.15
C GLN A 99 2.28 13.40 3.48
N ARG A 100 2.56 12.35 4.24
CA ARG A 100 2.83 11.00 3.72
C ARG A 100 1.58 10.18 3.43
N ARG A 101 0.48 10.37 4.17
CA ARG A 101 -0.74 9.55 4.03
C ARG A 101 -1.39 9.60 2.66
N ASN A 102 -1.21 10.72 1.92
CA ASN A 102 -1.82 10.87 0.60
C ASN A 102 -1.32 9.84 -0.40
N GLU A 103 -0.05 9.42 -0.33
CA GLU A 103 0.43 8.31 -1.16
C GLU A 103 -0.36 7.01 -0.91
N CYS A 104 -0.70 6.72 0.37
CA CYS A 104 -1.49 5.54 0.71
C CYS A 104 -2.93 5.63 0.18
N PHE A 105 -3.47 6.84 0.07
CA PHE A 105 -4.85 7.05 -0.36
C PHE A 105 -5.10 6.79 -1.85
N ILE A 106 -4.05 6.63 -2.66
CA ILE A 106 -4.19 6.17 -4.05
C ILE A 106 -4.88 4.80 -4.12
N LEU A 107 -4.74 3.95 -3.07
CA LEU A 107 -5.37 2.64 -3.01
C LEU A 107 -6.90 2.70 -3.07
N HIS A 108 -7.55 3.75 -2.51
CA HIS A 108 -9.00 3.90 -2.57
C HIS A 108 -9.46 4.02 -4.02
N SER A 109 -8.85 4.96 -4.77
CA SER A 109 -9.15 5.12 -6.19
C SER A 109 -8.80 3.87 -7.01
N ALA A 110 -7.75 3.15 -6.63
CA ALA A 110 -7.36 1.94 -7.32
C ALA A 110 -8.38 0.80 -7.08
N VAL A 111 -8.91 0.65 -5.87
CA VAL A 111 -9.97 -0.32 -5.56
C VAL A 111 -11.25 -0.01 -6.34
N ASP A 112 -11.64 1.27 -6.44
CA ASP A 112 -12.79 1.70 -7.23
C ASP A 112 -12.63 1.36 -8.73
N GLN A 113 -11.41 1.29 -9.23
CA GLN A 113 -11.12 0.93 -10.62
C GLN A 113 -11.06 -0.59 -10.88
N VAL A 114 -11.03 -1.43 -9.85
CA VAL A 114 -10.95 -2.90 -10.00
C VAL A 114 -12.04 -3.47 -10.91
N PRO A 115 -13.34 -3.07 -10.80
CA PRO A 115 -14.39 -3.59 -11.68
C PRO A 115 -14.25 -3.14 -13.14
N HIS A 116 -13.49 -2.07 -13.41
CA HIS A 116 -13.43 -1.38 -14.68
C HIS A 116 -12.07 -1.50 -15.39
N ASN A 117 -11.06 -2.02 -14.68
CA ASN A 117 -9.68 -2.12 -15.19
C ASN A 117 -9.07 -3.49 -14.89
N PRO A 118 -9.00 -4.39 -15.90
CA PRO A 118 -8.44 -5.73 -15.73
C PRO A 118 -7.01 -5.75 -15.25
N GLU A 119 -6.20 -4.74 -15.61
CA GLU A 119 -4.79 -4.63 -15.21
C GLU A 119 -4.65 -4.34 -13.71
N ILE A 120 -5.47 -3.41 -13.20
CA ILE A 120 -5.53 -3.12 -11.76
C ILE A 120 -6.09 -4.35 -11.01
N ALA A 121 -7.13 -4.99 -11.53
CA ALA A 121 -7.68 -6.20 -10.93
C ALA A 121 -6.65 -7.33 -10.83
N GLN A 122 -5.83 -7.51 -11.87
CA GLN A 122 -4.76 -8.50 -11.87
C GLN A 122 -3.65 -8.13 -10.88
N LEU A 123 -3.27 -6.85 -10.81
CA LEU A 123 -2.28 -6.36 -9.85
C LEU A 123 -2.69 -6.68 -8.41
N PHE A 124 -3.93 -6.39 -8.02
CA PHE A 124 -4.42 -6.68 -6.67
C PHE A 124 -4.50 -8.19 -6.38
N ARG A 125 -4.89 -9.02 -7.37
CA ARG A 125 -4.85 -10.49 -7.20
C ARG A 125 -3.43 -10.98 -6.93
N GLN A 126 -2.46 -10.54 -7.72
CA GLN A 126 -1.05 -10.93 -7.55
C GLN A 126 -0.48 -10.44 -6.21
N ASP A 127 -0.85 -9.22 -5.80
CA ASP A 127 -0.44 -8.67 -4.51
C ASP A 127 -1.03 -9.48 -3.34
N SER A 128 -2.31 -9.82 -3.40
CA SER A 128 -2.95 -10.62 -2.35
C SER A 128 -2.31 -12.02 -2.25
N GLU A 129 -2.12 -12.71 -3.36
CA GLU A 129 -1.46 -14.03 -3.38
C GLU A 129 -0.05 -13.98 -2.78
N ARG A 130 0.72 -12.95 -3.15
CA ARG A 130 2.09 -12.76 -2.68
C ARG A 130 2.14 -12.48 -1.18
N LEU A 131 1.34 -11.53 -0.70
CA LEU A 131 1.39 -11.09 0.70
C LEU A 131 0.68 -12.05 1.65
N GLU A 132 -0.46 -12.62 1.27
CA GLU A 132 -1.08 -13.70 2.05
C GLU A 132 -0.12 -14.89 2.18
N GLY A 133 0.60 -15.23 1.10
CA GLY A 133 1.65 -16.25 1.13
C GLY A 133 2.80 -15.92 2.08
N ALA A 134 3.28 -14.67 2.06
CA ALA A 134 4.37 -14.21 2.94
C ALA A 134 3.94 -14.20 4.42
N PHE A 135 2.76 -13.67 4.75
CA PHE A 135 2.21 -13.74 6.10
C PHE A 135 2.03 -15.18 6.55
N TYR A 136 1.47 -16.05 5.70
CA TYR A 136 1.29 -17.46 6.04
C TYR A 136 2.63 -18.16 6.36
N ALA A 137 3.64 -17.95 5.53
CA ALA A 137 4.98 -18.53 5.76
C ALA A 137 5.61 -18.03 7.08
N ALA A 138 5.47 -16.73 7.36
CA ALA A 138 5.90 -16.14 8.62
C ALA A 138 5.16 -16.74 9.83
N LEU A 139 3.84 -16.88 9.76
CA LEU A 139 3.02 -17.47 10.83
C LEU A 139 3.35 -18.95 11.07
N VAL A 140 3.65 -19.72 10.01
CA VAL A 140 4.13 -21.11 10.16
C VAL A 140 5.46 -21.14 10.91
N ARG A 141 6.38 -20.24 10.58
CA ARG A 141 7.66 -20.10 11.30
C ARG A 141 7.45 -19.69 12.75
N ALA A 142 6.56 -18.74 13.04
CA ALA A 142 6.20 -18.33 14.40
C ALA A 142 5.70 -19.50 15.25
N ARG A 143 4.85 -20.35 14.68
CA ARG A 143 4.38 -21.57 15.34
C ARG A 143 5.52 -22.53 15.64
N GLN A 144 6.43 -22.76 14.69
CA GLN A 144 7.60 -23.61 14.87
C GLN A 144 8.56 -23.09 15.94
N GLN A 145 8.61 -21.76 16.13
CA GLN A 145 9.41 -21.09 17.15
C GLN A 145 8.72 -21.00 18.52
N GLY A 146 7.47 -21.48 18.63
CA GLY A 146 6.69 -21.41 19.87
C GLY A 146 6.16 -20.00 20.20
N GLU A 147 6.17 -19.07 19.23
CA GLU A 147 5.62 -17.72 19.41
C GLU A 147 4.09 -17.68 19.32
N LEU A 148 3.49 -18.62 18.57
CA LEU A 148 2.05 -18.77 18.44
C LEU A 148 1.55 -19.98 19.23
N SER A 149 0.40 -19.83 19.86
CA SER A 149 -0.29 -20.90 20.55
C SER A 149 -0.75 -21.99 19.56
N ASP A 150 -0.74 -23.27 19.98
CA ASP A 150 -1.30 -24.38 19.19
C ASP A 150 -2.81 -24.25 18.98
N ARG A 151 -3.48 -23.39 19.76
CA ARG A 151 -4.91 -23.10 19.61
C ARG A 151 -5.22 -22.31 18.34
N GLN A 152 -4.23 -21.61 17.77
CA GLN A 152 -4.35 -20.88 16.52
C GLN A 152 -4.43 -21.87 15.34
N GLN A 153 -5.61 -22.42 15.08
CA GLN A 153 -5.79 -23.54 14.18
C GLN A 153 -5.71 -23.16 12.69
N ASP A 154 -6.18 -21.98 12.30
CA ASP A 154 -6.21 -21.55 10.89
C ASP A 154 -5.25 -20.38 10.61
N LEU A 155 -3.97 -20.73 10.37
CA LEU A 155 -2.97 -19.74 9.99
C LEU A 155 -3.22 -19.10 8.61
N ARG A 156 -3.99 -19.77 7.73
CA ARG A 156 -4.36 -19.16 6.43
C ARG A 156 -5.41 -18.09 6.63
N ALA A 157 -6.40 -18.32 7.48
CA ALA A 157 -7.40 -17.30 7.82
C ALA A 157 -6.74 -16.09 8.48
N LEU A 158 -5.79 -16.31 9.41
CA LEU A 158 -5.03 -15.25 10.04
C LEU A 158 -4.17 -14.46 9.03
N ALA A 159 -3.49 -15.14 8.10
CA ALA A 159 -2.72 -14.48 7.05
C ALA A 159 -3.59 -13.58 6.15
N ARG A 160 -4.77 -14.06 5.75
CA ARG A 160 -5.76 -13.27 5.00
C ARG A 160 -6.25 -12.07 5.80
N TYR A 161 -6.57 -12.29 7.07
CA TYR A 161 -6.98 -11.20 7.98
C TYR A 161 -5.89 -10.12 8.05
N LEU A 162 -4.62 -10.47 8.30
CA LEU A 162 -3.50 -9.54 8.36
C LEU A 162 -3.32 -8.77 7.05
N TYR A 163 -3.45 -9.44 5.90
CA TYR A 163 -3.41 -8.77 4.61
C TYR A 163 -4.49 -7.70 4.51
N HIS A 164 -5.75 -8.04 4.81
CA HIS A 164 -6.89 -7.11 4.69
C HIS A 164 -6.92 -6.04 5.78
N ALA A 165 -6.43 -6.32 6.99
CA ALA A 165 -6.34 -5.35 8.08
C ALA A 165 -5.49 -4.11 7.70
N ARG A 166 -4.49 -4.26 6.83
CA ARG A 166 -3.72 -3.14 6.28
C ARG A 166 -4.60 -2.16 5.49
N TYR A 167 -5.54 -2.67 4.70
CA TYR A 167 -6.52 -1.84 3.97
C TYR A 167 -7.53 -1.21 4.92
N ALA A 168 -7.94 -1.92 5.98
CA ALA A 168 -8.84 -1.37 6.98
C ALA A 168 -8.25 -0.12 7.65
N LEU A 169 -6.94 -0.09 7.93
CA LEU A 169 -6.26 1.09 8.46
C LEU A 169 -6.31 2.28 7.48
N THR A 170 -6.02 2.06 6.19
CA THR A 170 -6.09 3.14 5.20
C THR A 170 -7.51 3.67 5.03
N GLN A 171 -8.51 2.79 5.07
CA GLN A 171 -9.91 3.18 5.03
C GLN A 171 -10.30 4.00 6.25
N ALA A 172 -9.92 3.57 7.45
CA ALA A 172 -10.19 4.28 8.69
C ALA A 172 -9.57 5.69 8.68
N ALA A 173 -8.31 5.83 8.23
CA ALA A 173 -7.63 7.11 8.10
C ALA A 173 -8.31 8.06 7.11
N LYS A 174 -8.92 7.53 6.04
CA LYS A 174 -9.65 8.34 5.05
C LYS A 174 -10.98 8.84 5.59
N LEU A 175 -11.65 8.04 6.42
CA LEU A 175 -13.00 8.34 6.93
C LEU A 175 -13.00 9.16 8.22
N SER A 176 -11.93 9.08 9.01
CA SER A 176 -11.88 9.72 10.32
C SER A 176 -10.55 10.43 10.55
N PRO A 177 -10.57 11.68 11.03
CA PRO A 177 -9.36 12.40 11.44
C PRO A 177 -8.82 11.95 12.81
N ASN A 178 -9.50 11.02 13.51
CA ASN A 178 -9.11 10.59 14.85
C ASN A 178 -7.93 9.59 14.79
N PRO A 179 -6.71 9.99 15.19
CA PRO A 179 -5.54 9.12 15.12
C PRO A 179 -5.60 7.93 16.09
N ALA A 180 -6.34 8.04 17.21
CA ALA A 180 -6.50 6.95 18.16
C ALA A 180 -7.22 5.74 17.54
N LEU A 181 -8.12 5.96 16.57
CA LEU A 181 -8.79 4.88 15.85
C LEU A 181 -7.78 3.96 15.16
N LEU A 182 -6.70 4.50 14.62
CA LEU A 182 -5.66 3.71 13.95
C LEU A 182 -4.87 2.86 14.94
N ASP A 183 -4.58 3.43 16.13
CA ASP A 183 -3.92 2.69 17.22
C ASP A 183 -4.79 1.54 17.71
N ASP A 184 -6.09 1.79 17.90
CA ASP A 184 -7.05 0.76 18.34
C ASP A 184 -7.14 -0.39 17.34
N ILE A 185 -7.29 -0.08 16.04
CA ILE A 185 -7.33 -1.10 14.99
C ILE A 185 -6.04 -1.92 14.97
N ALA A 186 -4.88 -1.25 15.04
CA ALA A 186 -3.58 -1.94 15.05
C ALA A 186 -3.44 -2.84 16.29
N ALA A 187 -3.78 -2.32 17.49
CA ALA A 187 -3.69 -3.07 18.73
C ALA A 187 -4.57 -4.35 18.70
N VAL A 188 -5.84 -4.23 18.26
CA VAL A 188 -6.74 -5.38 18.10
C VAL A 188 -6.20 -6.36 17.05
N THR A 189 -5.66 -5.84 15.92
CA THR A 189 -5.07 -6.71 14.91
C THR A 189 -3.89 -7.50 15.45
N LEU A 190 -3.01 -6.87 16.22
CA LEU A 190 -1.86 -7.54 16.82
C LEU A 190 -2.25 -8.53 17.91
N SER A 191 -3.32 -8.27 18.69
CA SER A 191 -3.82 -9.20 19.70
C SER A 191 -4.29 -10.54 19.09
N ALA A 192 -4.65 -10.57 17.81
CA ALA A 192 -4.97 -11.81 17.11
C ALA A 192 -3.78 -12.80 17.01
N LEU A 193 -2.55 -12.34 17.26
CA LEU A 193 -1.36 -13.18 17.34
C LEU A 193 -1.17 -13.83 18.72
N ASP A 194 -1.93 -13.42 19.73
CA ASP A 194 -1.82 -13.89 21.11
C ASP A 194 -2.97 -14.87 21.49
N ALA A 195 -3.93 -15.07 20.58
CA ALA A 195 -5.15 -15.86 20.80
C ALA A 195 -4.89 -17.39 20.81
#